data_24269e13b3a95a7d73844cae0769ab45
#
_entry.id   24269e13b3a95a7d73844cae0769ab45
#
_cell.length_a   1.000
_cell.length_b   1.000
_cell.length_c   1.000
_cell.angle_alpha   90.00
_cell.angle_beta   90.00
_cell.angle_gamma   90.00
#
_symmetry.space_group_name_H-M   'P 1'
#
loop_
_entity.id
_entity.type
_entity.pdbx_description
1 polymer ?
#
loop_
_entity_poly.entity_id
_entity_poly.type
_entity_poly.pdbx_seq_one_letter_code
_entity_poly.pdbx_strand_id
1 'polypeptide(L)'
;MRPPLLLLLCVVLLTGVARSAAATDPKLLLIEQKMKGFADADYGTSVDRILAAFEADTGIGLQPGQLRRCGLKVSSDSGQGLSTPKPLVRALGAALMRRGFARDAILLCDVRQQSLQQCGFLPTLSTEPQVFEGFPVVAYEPNAKGWADDRKLRYENQVMPRPGSPTPPWGDARVSVLPKTLFDEVDFWINLPVLSDSKSLGVHGALAAASLGNMANAERFLDNPFNASKAAVEVCAIPGLAKKNVLTILSLERYQILGGPSFDANWCSSEKTLLASANPVILDFIGLQKINAGRAARAVEVIRPEPPIFAAANAGEIRLGTCRPAEIKLVRLAAE
;
A
#
# COMPACT_ATOMS: atom_id res chain seq x y z
N MET A 1 17.34 59.60 58.55
CA MET A 1 16.87 59.32 57.24
C MET A 1 17.26 57.87 56.91
N ARG A 2 16.30 56.95 56.80
CA ARG A 2 16.51 55.57 56.45
C ARG A 2 16.22 55.37 54.91
N PRO A 3 17.02 54.67 54.14
CA PRO A 3 16.73 54.40 52.71
C PRO A 3 15.66 53.34 52.56
N PRO A 4 14.85 53.32 51.46
CA PRO A 4 13.80 52.38 51.25
C PRO A 4 14.38 51.03 50.68
N LEU A 5 13.84 49.98 51.22
CA LEU A 5 14.14 48.58 50.83
C LEU A 5 13.46 48.28 49.48
N LEU A 6 14.24 48.05 48.41
CA LEU A 6 13.76 47.69 47.10
C LEU A 6 13.50 46.19 47.11
N LEU A 7 12.23 45.79 47.05
CA LEU A 7 11.82 44.38 46.94
C LEU A 7 11.95 43.95 45.49
N LEU A 8 12.94 43.11 45.18
CA LEU A 8 13.16 42.54 43.85
C LEU A 8 12.23 41.32 43.70
N LEU A 9 11.17 41.49 42.93
CA LEU A 9 10.23 40.40 42.62
C LEU A 9 10.83 39.53 41.49
N CYS A 10 11.44 38.39 41.86
CA CYS A 10 11.86 37.37 40.88
C CYS A 10 10.63 36.64 40.34
N VAL A 11 10.20 37.00 39.12
CA VAL A 11 9.24 36.22 38.35
C VAL A 11 9.98 35.02 37.72
N VAL A 12 9.84 33.84 38.32
CA VAL A 12 10.33 32.58 37.73
C VAL A 12 9.36 32.21 36.63
N LEU A 13 9.71 32.52 35.38
CA LEU A 13 9.05 31.99 34.19
C LEU A 13 9.38 30.46 34.10
N LEU A 14 8.46 29.66 34.60
CA LEU A 14 8.43 28.23 34.31
C LEU A 14 8.11 28.03 32.81
N THR A 15 9.12 28.07 31.95
CA THR A 15 9.01 27.56 30.59
C THR A 15 8.86 26.06 30.68
N GLY A 16 7.61 25.57 30.64
CA GLY A 16 7.33 24.18 30.47
C GLY A 16 7.88 23.74 29.11
N VAL A 17 9.05 23.09 29.13
CA VAL A 17 9.55 22.35 27.95
C VAL A 17 8.59 21.22 27.71
N ALA A 18 7.64 21.43 26.80
CA ALA A 18 6.82 20.35 26.26
C ALA A 18 7.80 19.34 25.65
N ARG A 19 7.98 18.21 26.32
CA ARG A 19 8.74 17.09 25.81
C ARG A 19 8.02 16.64 24.55
N SER A 20 8.55 16.96 23.38
CA SER A 20 8.11 16.34 22.13
C SER A 20 8.24 14.84 22.32
N ALA A 21 7.12 14.13 22.27
CA ALA A 21 7.17 12.67 22.25
C ALA A 21 8.04 12.26 21.06
N ALA A 22 8.94 11.30 21.26
CA ALA A 22 9.76 10.80 20.16
C ALA A 22 8.84 10.26 19.05
N ALA A 23 9.17 10.60 17.80
CA ALA A 23 8.41 10.13 16.64
C ALA A 23 8.34 8.60 16.63
N THR A 24 7.17 8.05 16.35
CA THR A 24 6.98 6.60 16.25
C THR A 24 7.61 6.10 14.95
N ASP A 25 8.34 4.98 15.00
CA ASP A 25 8.76 4.30 13.77
C ASP A 25 7.51 3.98 12.92
N PRO A 26 7.43 4.46 11.67
CA PRO A 26 6.26 4.25 10.82
C PRO A 26 5.94 2.77 10.59
N LYS A 27 6.92 1.88 10.71
CA LYS A 27 6.72 0.42 10.62
C LYS A 27 6.13 -0.19 11.90
N LEU A 28 6.13 0.54 13.01
CA LEU A 28 5.51 0.12 14.27
C LEU A 28 4.17 0.81 14.52
N LEU A 29 3.63 1.55 13.55
CA LEU A 29 2.34 2.22 13.62
C LEU A 29 1.30 1.49 12.79
N LEU A 30 0.15 1.22 13.40
CA LEU A 30 -1.07 0.78 12.72
C LEU A 30 -2.20 1.71 13.08
N ILE A 31 -2.87 2.26 12.07
CA ILE A 31 -4.06 3.09 12.22
C ILE A 31 -5.28 2.27 11.76
N GLU A 32 -6.25 2.12 12.66
CA GLU A 32 -7.55 1.52 12.37
C GLU A 32 -8.61 2.62 12.38
N GLN A 33 -9.14 2.99 11.22
CA GLN A 33 -10.21 3.98 11.06
C GLN A 33 -11.54 3.28 10.81
N LYS A 34 -12.49 3.45 11.74
CA LYS A 34 -13.87 3.03 11.53
C LYS A 34 -14.60 4.06 10.67
N MET A 35 -15.44 3.60 9.75
CA MET A 35 -16.20 4.42 8.81
C MET A 35 -17.71 4.35 9.09
N LYS A 36 -18.47 5.39 8.77
CA LYS A 36 -19.94 5.36 8.82
C LYS A 36 -20.53 4.57 7.64
N GLY A 37 -19.95 4.71 6.48
CA GLY A 37 -20.37 4.11 5.22
C GLY A 37 -19.24 4.09 4.20
N PHE A 38 -19.61 3.96 2.93
CA PHE A 38 -18.70 3.88 1.80
C PHE A 38 -18.93 4.99 0.77
N ALA A 39 -19.65 6.05 1.15
CA ALA A 39 -19.81 7.23 0.29
C ALA A 39 -18.51 8.04 0.19
N ASP A 40 -18.40 8.88 -0.84
CA ASP A 40 -17.21 9.74 -1.02
C ASP A 40 -16.92 10.60 0.23
N ALA A 41 -17.95 11.11 0.91
CA ALA A 41 -17.79 11.90 2.14
C ALA A 41 -17.20 11.07 3.30
N ASP A 42 -17.63 9.80 3.45
CA ASP A 42 -17.11 8.89 4.48
C ASP A 42 -15.63 8.61 4.26
N TYR A 43 -15.24 8.36 3.00
CA TYR A 43 -13.84 8.19 2.63
C TYR A 43 -13.04 9.48 2.81
N GLY A 44 -13.60 10.65 2.44
CA GLY A 44 -12.94 11.94 2.59
C GLY A 44 -12.54 12.21 4.04
N THR A 45 -13.51 12.11 4.97
CA THR A 45 -13.27 12.28 6.41
C THR A 45 -12.26 11.27 6.93
N SER A 46 -12.42 9.98 6.55
CA SER A 46 -11.56 8.91 7.05
C SER A 46 -10.12 9.04 6.58
N VAL A 47 -9.89 9.38 5.31
CA VAL A 47 -8.56 9.60 4.75
C VAL A 47 -7.86 10.78 5.42
N ASP A 48 -8.56 11.91 5.60
CA ASP A 48 -7.98 13.08 6.25
C ASP A 48 -7.48 12.75 7.67
N ARG A 49 -8.26 11.98 8.42
CA ARG A 49 -7.89 11.57 9.78
C ARG A 49 -6.72 10.58 9.79
N ILE A 50 -6.70 9.61 8.86
CA ILE A 50 -5.58 8.67 8.73
C ILE A 50 -4.29 9.43 8.43
N LEU A 51 -4.30 10.33 7.43
CA LEU A 51 -3.10 11.06 7.04
C LEU A 51 -2.64 12.00 8.16
N ALA A 52 -3.56 12.70 8.84
CA ALA A 52 -3.22 13.56 9.98
C ALA A 52 -2.61 12.74 11.14
N ALA A 53 -3.19 11.59 11.49
CA ALA A 53 -2.65 10.72 12.53
C ALA A 53 -1.28 10.16 12.15
N PHE A 54 -1.10 9.73 10.89
CA PHE A 54 0.18 9.25 10.39
C PHE A 54 1.27 10.33 10.48
N GLU A 55 0.99 11.53 9.96
CA GLU A 55 1.93 12.67 9.99
C GLU A 55 2.27 13.08 11.43
N ALA A 56 1.28 13.12 12.33
CA ALA A 56 1.47 13.50 13.74
C ALA A 56 2.32 12.47 14.50
N ASP A 57 2.08 11.17 14.27
CA ASP A 57 2.76 10.11 15.01
C ASP A 57 4.16 9.81 14.50
N THR A 58 4.40 9.95 13.18
CA THR A 58 5.68 9.59 12.56
C THR A 58 6.58 10.78 12.28
N GLY A 59 6.03 11.99 12.20
CA GLY A 59 6.75 13.18 11.73
C GLY A 59 7.01 13.19 10.22
N ILE A 60 6.48 12.20 9.47
CA ILE A 60 6.65 12.12 8.01
C ILE A 60 5.55 12.95 7.35
N GLY A 61 5.95 14.08 6.75
CA GLY A 61 5.02 14.92 5.98
C GLY A 61 4.78 14.35 4.58
N LEU A 62 3.52 14.39 4.14
CA LEU A 62 3.10 13.94 2.81
C LEU A 62 2.96 15.11 1.84
N GLN A 63 3.98 15.97 1.76
CA GLN A 63 4.06 17.14 0.89
C GLN A 63 4.96 16.88 -0.33
N PRO A 64 4.86 17.73 -1.39
CA PRO A 64 5.75 17.64 -2.55
C PRO A 64 7.23 17.78 -2.17
N GLY A 65 8.03 16.81 -2.60
CA GLY A 65 9.49 16.83 -2.52
C GLY A 65 10.13 17.45 -3.77
N GLN A 66 11.29 16.94 -4.15
CA GLN A 66 12.07 17.46 -5.29
C GLN A 66 11.39 17.22 -6.62
N LEU A 67 10.76 16.06 -6.82
CA LEU A 67 10.07 15.69 -8.06
C LEU A 67 8.68 16.31 -8.16
N ARG A 68 8.15 16.81 -7.04
CA ARG A 68 6.82 17.38 -6.89
C ARG A 68 5.68 16.45 -7.37
N ARG A 69 5.90 15.14 -7.34
CA ARG A 69 4.99 14.10 -7.81
C ARG A 69 4.84 13.01 -6.75
N CYS A 70 3.66 12.40 -6.68
CA CYS A 70 3.42 11.22 -5.86
C CYS A 70 2.66 10.15 -6.63
N GLY A 71 2.83 8.90 -6.22
CA GLY A 71 2.16 7.74 -6.79
C GLY A 71 1.04 7.22 -5.90
N LEU A 72 -0.10 6.86 -6.50
CA LEU A 72 -1.14 6.05 -5.90
C LEU A 72 -1.14 4.69 -6.61
N LYS A 73 -0.55 3.67 -6.00
CA LYS A 73 -0.56 2.31 -6.55
C LYS A 73 -1.91 1.68 -6.25
N VAL A 74 -2.79 1.69 -7.23
CA VAL A 74 -4.10 1.01 -7.15
C VAL A 74 -3.95 -0.48 -7.44
N SER A 75 -4.96 -1.28 -7.10
CA SER A 75 -5.05 -2.70 -7.42
C SER A 75 -6.28 -2.94 -8.28
N SER A 76 -6.08 -3.46 -9.49
CA SER A 76 -7.14 -3.72 -10.48
C SER A 76 -7.17 -5.16 -11.01
N ASP A 77 -6.10 -5.94 -10.80
CA ASP A 77 -5.95 -7.27 -11.41
C ASP A 77 -6.93 -8.33 -10.87
N SER A 78 -7.48 -8.13 -9.68
CA SER A 78 -8.52 -9.03 -9.14
C SER A 78 -9.88 -8.89 -9.84
N GLY A 79 -10.06 -7.87 -10.68
CA GLY A 79 -11.29 -7.57 -11.43
C GLY A 79 -12.17 -6.49 -10.79
N GLN A 80 -13.17 -6.04 -11.54
CA GLN A 80 -14.01 -4.89 -11.18
C GLN A 80 -14.68 -5.01 -9.80
N GLY A 81 -15.05 -6.22 -9.39
CA GLY A 81 -15.71 -6.46 -8.11
C GLY A 81 -14.77 -6.44 -6.92
N LEU A 82 -13.44 -6.52 -7.13
CA LEU A 82 -12.42 -6.52 -6.08
C LEU A 82 -11.23 -5.66 -6.53
N SER A 83 -11.46 -4.38 -6.70
CA SER A 83 -10.45 -3.37 -7.02
C SER A 83 -10.38 -2.31 -5.95
N THR A 84 -9.32 -1.51 -5.94
CA THR A 84 -9.22 -0.34 -5.05
C THR A 84 -10.49 0.51 -5.18
N PRO A 85 -11.15 0.88 -4.05
CA PRO A 85 -12.35 1.70 -4.10
C PRO A 85 -12.08 3.07 -4.73
N LYS A 86 -12.86 3.46 -5.74
CA LYS A 86 -12.74 4.78 -6.37
C LYS A 86 -12.92 5.94 -5.38
N PRO A 87 -13.86 5.88 -4.41
CA PRO A 87 -13.96 6.91 -3.37
C PRO A 87 -12.68 7.09 -2.55
N LEU A 88 -11.94 6.00 -2.26
CA LEU A 88 -10.63 6.08 -1.59
C LEU A 88 -9.61 6.87 -2.43
N VAL A 89 -9.56 6.61 -3.73
CA VAL A 89 -8.65 7.32 -4.66
C VAL A 89 -9.00 8.81 -4.74
N ARG A 90 -10.30 9.15 -4.85
CA ARG A 90 -10.77 10.57 -4.84
C ARG A 90 -10.38 11.26 -3.54
N ALA A 91 -10.63 10.62 -2.41
CA ALA A 91 -10.32 11.16 -1.09
C ALA A 91 -8.82 11.44 -0.92
N LEU A 92 -7.97 10.48 -1.34
CA LEU A 92 -6.51 10.65 -1.30
C LEU A 92 -6.04 11.74 -2.26
N GLY A 93 -6.53 11.77 -3.49
CA GLY A 93 -6.22 12.81 -4.45
C GLY A 93 -6.56 14.20 -3.90
N ALA A 94 -7.75 14.38 -3.33
CA ALA A 94 -8.16 15.63 -2.71
C ALA A 94 -7.29 16.00 -1.49
N ALA A 95 -6.96 15.03 -0.64
CA ALA A 95 -6.11 15.24 0.53
C ALA A 95 -4.67 15.63 0.15
N LEU A 96 -4.10 15.02 -0.89
CA LEU A 96 -2.77 15.34 -1.42
C LEU A 96 -2.73 16.70 -2.12
N MET A 97 -3.80 17.06 -2.85
CA MET A 97 -3.93 18.41 -3.42
C MET A 97 -3.94 19.48 -2.32
N ARG A 98 -4.63 19.26 -1.21
CA ARG A 98 -4.58 20.18 -0.03
C ARG A 98 -3.18 20.27 0.59
N ARG A 99 -2.33 19.26 0.40
CA ARG A 99 -0.92 19.23 0.83
C ARG A 99 0.05 19.85 -0.20
N GLY A 100 -0.46 20.42 -1.30
CA GLY A 100 0.30 21.17 -2.28
C GLY A 100 0.68 20.43 -3.56
N PHE A 101 0.20 19.21 -3.78
CA PHE A 101 0.36 18.55 -5.08
C PHE A 101 -0.59 19.15 -6.14
N ALA A 102 -0.10 19.38 -7.34
CA ALA A 102 -0.95 19.62 -8.49
C ALA A 102 -1.68 18.33 -8.88
N ARG A 103 -2.88 18.43 -9.45
CA ARG A 103 -3.68 17.25 -9.83
C ARG A 103 -2.95 16.33 -10.79
N ASP A 104 -2.29 16.90 -11.79
CA ASP A 104 -1.49 16.19 -12.79
C ASP A 104 -0.17 15.61 -12.27
N ALA A 105 0.19 15.95 -11.04
CA ALA A 105 1.35 15.42 -10.33
C ALA A 105 1.03 14.21 -9.41
N ILE A 106 -0.25 13.85 -9.29
CA ILE A 106 -0.70 12.66 -8.55
C ILE A 106 -0.95 11.54 -9.56
N LEU A 107 -0.03 10.57 -9.63
CA LEU A 107 -0.06 9.51 -10.63
C LEU A 107 -0.76 8.26 -10.07
N LEU A 108 -1.83 7.81 -10.73
CA LEU A 108 -2.39 6.49 -10.46
C LEU A 108 -1.61 5.46 -11.25
N CYS A 109 -1.19 4.38 -10.59
CA CYS A 109 -0.31 3.37 -11.21
C CYS A 109 -0.85 1.97 -10.99
N ASP A 110 -0.79 1.13 -12.03
CA ASP A 110 -0.93 -0.34 -11.92
C ASP A 110 -0.28 -1.02 -13.13
N VAL A 111 -0.19 -2.35 -13.09
CA VAL A 111 0.52 -3.14 -14.12
C VAL A 111 -0.24 -3.12 -15.44
N ARG A 112 -1.50 -3.55 -15.46
CA ARG A 112 -2.21 -3.87 -16.71
C ARG A 112 -3.20 -2.80 -17.12
N GLN A 113 -3.02 -2.27 -18.32
CA GLN A 113 -3.96 -1.34 -18.92
C GLN A 113 -5.39 -1.91 -19.00
N GLN A 114 -5.52 -3.17 -19.41
CA GLN A 114 -6.83 -3.81 -19.53
C GLN A 114 -7.55 -3.90 -18.17
N SER A 115 -6.85 -4.25 -17.10
CA SER A 115 -7.42 -4.32 -15.75
C SER A 115 -7.87 -2.95 -15.27
N LEU A 116 -7.06 -1.90 -15.50
CA LEU A 116 -7.41 -0.51 -15.20
C LEU A 116 -8.65 -0.04 -15.96
N GLN A 117 -8.79 -0.42 -17.25
CA GLN A 117 -9.98 -0.13 -18.06
C GLN A 117 -11.22 -0.85 -17.51
N GLN A 118 -11.12 -2.14 -17.25
CA GLN A 118 -12.22 -2.96 -16.70
C GLN A 118 -12.70 -2.44 -15.35
N CYS A 119 -11.76 -1.97 -14.51
CA CYS A 119 -12.08 -1.37 -13.22
C CYS A 119 -12.51 0.10 -13.32
N GLY A 120 -12.46 0.70 -14.51
CA GLY A 120 -12.88 2.07 -14.79
C GLY A 120 -11.96 3.14 -14.20
N PHE A 121 -10.65 2.85 -14.09
CA PHE A 121 -9.59 3.82 -13.84
C PHE A 121 -9.02 4.41 -15.13
N LEU A 122 -9.22 3.74 -16.26
CA LEU A 122 -8.88 4.21 -17.59
C LEU A 122 -10.09 4.19 -18.50
N PRO A 123 -10.16 5.09 -19.49
CA PRO A 123 -11.17 5.03 -20.54
C PRO A 123 -10.97 3.77 -21.39
N THR A 124 -12.05 3.28 -21.98
CA THR A 124 -12.00 2.10 -22.86
C THR A 124 -11.30 2.40 -24.18
N LEU A 125 -11.44 3.64 -24.68
CA LEU A 125 -10.85 4.06 -25.95
C LEU A 125 -9.45 4.67 -25.70
N SER A 126 -8.48 4.22 -26.47
CA SER A 126 -7.09 4.71 -26.38
C SER A 126 -6.89 6.14 -26.91
N THR A 127 -7.86 6.67 -27.64
CA THR A 127 -7.85 8.05 -28.13
C THR A 127 -8.23 9.09 -27.08
N GLU A 128 -8.78 8.65 -25.95
CA GLU A 128 -9.13 9.53 -24.84
C GLU A 128 -7.91 9.77 -23.94
N PRO A 129 -7.87 10.91 -23.22
CA PRO A 129 -6.84 11.16 -22.23
C PRO A 129 -6.77 10.02 -21.19
N GLN A 130 -5.56 9.52 -20.94
CA GLN A 130 -5.33 8.43 -19.97
C GLN A 130 -5.35 8.99 -18.55
N VAL A 131 -6.54 9.39 -18.09
CA VAL A 131 -6.75 10.02 -16.79
C VAL A 131 -7.97 9.41 -16.07
N PHE A 132 -7.91 9.39 -14.74
CA PHE A 132 -9.04 9.15 -13.88
C PHE A 132 -9.41 10.45 -13.17
N GLU A 133 -10.52 11.05 -13.54
CA GLU A 133 -11.00 12.32 -12.95
C GLU A 133 -9.94 13.44 -12.93
N GLY A 134 -9.10 13.48 -13.97
CA GLY A 134 -8.01 14.45 -14.12
C GLY A 134 -6.69 14.03 -13.46
N PHE A 135 -6.61 12.92 -12.78
CA PHE A 135 -5.36 12.32 -12.33
C PHE A 135 -4.76 11.46 -13.44
N PRO A 136 -3.50 11.66 -13.86
CA PRO A 136 -2.85 10.80 -14.83
C PRO A 136 -2.80 9.35 -14.36
N VAL A 137 -3.07 8.42 -15.28
CA VAL A 137 -3.01 6.98 -15.02
C VAL A 137 -1.89 6.35 -15.82
N VAL A 138 -1.00 5.63 -15.15
CA VAL A 138 0.16 4.96 -15.73
C VAL A 138 -0.05 3.46 -15.64
N ALA A 139 -0.31 2.83 -16.79
CA ALA A 139 -0.23 1.39 -16.93
C ALA A 139 1.17 0.98 -17.34
N TYR A 140 1.77 0.00 -16.65
CA TYR A 140 3.12 -0.45 -16.97
C TYR A 140 3.13 -1.35 -18.22
N GLU A 141 2.06 -2.12 -18.45
CA GLU A 141 1.85 -2.97 -19.62
C GLU A 141 0.66 -2.48 -20.47
N PRO A 142 0.69 -2.65 -21.80
CA PRO A 142 1.73 -3.29 -22.62
C PRO A 142 2.87 -2.34 -22.99
N ASN A 143 2.89 -1.13 -22.45
CA ASN A 143 3.80 -0.09 -22.88
C ASN A 143 5.17 -0.30 -22.22
N ALA A 144 6.18 -0.66 -22.99
CA ALA A 144 7.56 -0.77 -22.53
C ALA A 144 8.09 0.49 -21.82
N LYS A 145 7.42 1.64 -22.02
CA LYS A 145 7.80 2.92 -21.37
C LYS A 145 7.50 2.96 -19.86
N GLY A 146 6.59 2.11 -19.36
CA GLY A 146 6.29 2.02 -17.92
C GLY A 146 7.31 1.19 -17.15
N TRP A 147 8.05 0.34 -17.86
CA TRP A 147 9.11 -0.49 -17.30
C TRP A 147 10.46 0.16 -17.54
N ALA A 148 11.37 -0.02 -16.61
CA ALA A 148 12.71 0.50 -16.77
C ALA A 148 13.57 -0.44 -17.62
N ASP A 149 14.26 0.10 -18.61
CA ASP A 149 15.33 -0.58 -19.33
C ASP A 149 16.64 -0.65 -18.51
N ASP A 150 16.72 0.08 -17.42
CA ASP A 150 17.90 0.15 -16.57
C ASP A 150 18.02 -1.13 -15.73
N ARG A 151 19.20 -1.73 -15.69
CA ARG A 151 19.54 -2.91 -14.88
C ARG A 151 19.23 -2.73 -13.39
N LYS A 152 19.27 -1.50 -12.87
CA LYS A 152 18.93 -1.18 -11.48
C LYS A 152 17.49 -1.55 -11.10
N LEU A 153 16.61 -1.61 -12.09
CA LEU A 153 15.19 -1.85 -11.89
C LEU A 153 14.79 -3.28 -12.32
N ARG A 154 15.73 -4.20 -12.26
CA ARG A 154 15.53 -5.62 -12.56
C ARG A 154 15.63 -6.46 -11.30
N TYR A 155 14.79 -7.46 -11.24
CA TYR A 155 14.86 -8.52 -10.23
C TYR A 155 15.21 -9.83 -10.92
N GLU A 156 16.41 -10.33 -10.66
CA GLU A 156 16.93 -11.58 -11.24
C GLU A 156 16.77 -12.72 -10.25
N ASN A 157 16.23 -13.84 -10.70
CA ASN A 157 16.05 -15.05 -9.89
C ASN A 157 16.09 -16.28 -10.78
N GLN A 158 16.50 -17.43 -10.25
CA GLN A 158 16.63 -18.67 -11.00
C GLN A 158 15.28 -19.35 -11.35
N VAL A 159 14.17 -18.86 -10.80
CA VAL A 159 12.83 -19.38 -11.10
C VAL A 159 12.47 -19.08 -12.55
N MET A 160 12.21 -20.12 -13.31
CA MET A 160 11.80 -20.02 -14.71
C MET A 160 10.28 -19.86 -14.85
N PRO A 161 9.79 -19.22 -15.91
CA PRO A 161 8.37 -19.23 -16.25
C PRO A 161 7.88 -20.65 -16.51
N ARG A 162 6.57 -20.82 -16.48
CA ARG A 162 5.92 -22.06 -16.89
C ARG A 162 6.28 -22.40 -18.35
N PRO A 163 6.41 -23.69 -18.69
CA PRO A 163 6.55 -24.10 -20.09
C PRO A 163 5.44 -23.51 -20.96
N GLY A 164 5.82 -22.94 -22.10
CA GLY A 164 4.88 -22.27 -23.01
C GLY A 164 4.55 -20.81 -22.70
N SER A 165 5.09 -20.24 -21.62
CA SER A 165 5.00 -18.80 -21.39
C SER A 165 5.76 -18.03 -22.49
N PRO A 166 5.25 -16.87 -22.96
CA PRO A 166 5.94 -16.07 -23.96
C PRO A 166 7.29 -15.58 -23.43
N THR A 167 8.28 -15.51 -24.33
CA THR A 167 9.58 -14.92 -24.00
C THR A 167 9.38 -13.43 -23.68
N PRO A 168 9.88 -12.93 -22.54
CA PRO A 168 9.77 -11.51 -22.21
C PRO A 168 10.51 -10.64 -23.25
N PRO A 169 10.07 -9.39 -23.48
CA PRO A 169 10.71 -8.48 -24.44
C PRO A 169 12.20 -8.24 -24.18
N TRP A 170 12.67 -8.39 -22.95
CA TRP A 170 14.08 -8.27 -22.56
C TRP A 170 14.90 -9.56 -22.71
N GLY A 171 14.32 -10.64 -23.24
CA GLY A 171 14.99 -11.87 -23.67
C GLY A 171 15.32 -12.88 -22.58
N ASP A 172 15.49 -12.51 -21.32
CA ASP A 172 15.78 -13.43 -20.22
C ASP A 172 14.54 -13.67 -19.35
N ALA A 173 14.03 -14.89 -19.39
CA ALA A 173 12.85 -15.30 -18.65
C ALA A 173 13.04 -15.36 -17.11
N ARG A 174 14.29 -15.32 -16.63
CA ARG A 174 14.63 -15.26 -15.20
C ARG A 174 14.65 -13.85 -14.65
N VAL A 175 14.44 -12.86 -15.49
CA VAL A 175 14.44 -11.44 -15.14
C VAL A 175 13.02 -10.93 -15.09
N SER A 176 12.69 -10.20 -14.06
CA SER A 176 11.49 -9.36 -13.94
C SER A 176 11.90 -7.91 -13.91
N VAL A 177 11.18 -7.05 -14.61
CA VAL A 177 11.44 -5.61 -14.61
C VAL A 177 10.44 -4.91 -13.68
N LEU A 178 10.89 -3.80 -13.09
CA LEU A 178 10.16 -3.03 -12.09
C LEU A 178 9.70 -1.67 -12.68
N PRO A 179 8.67 -1.03 -12.14
CA PRO A 179 8.09 0.17 -12.72
C PRO A 179 8.99 1.40 -12.52
N LYS A 180 9.37 2.05 -13.59
CA LYS A 180 10.16 3.28 -13.56
C LYS A 180 9.47 4.38 -12.75
N THR A 181 8.16 4.51 -12.87
CA THR A 181 7.38 5.56 -12.22
C THR A 181 7.57 5.58 -10.71
N LEU A 182 7.49 4.40 -10.04
CA LEU A 182 7.63 4.33 -8.59
C LEU A 182 9.08 4.53 -8.10
N PHE A 183 10.07 4.26 -8.95
CA PHE A 183 11.47 4.44 -8.61
C PHE A 183 11.97 5.86 -8.87
N ASP A 184 11.69 6.40 -10.06
CA ASP A 184 12.40 7.58 -10.58
C ASP A 184 11.50 8.82 -10.70
N GLU A 185 10.17 8.66 -10.82
CA GLU A 185 9.29 9.74 -11.24
C GLU A 185 8.44 10.34 -10.11
N VAL A 186 8.47 9.75 -8.90
CA VAL A 186 7.71 10.23 -7.73
C VAL A 186 8.61 10.43 -6.51
N ASP A 187 8.26 11.37 -5.65
CA ASP A 187 8.92 11.57 -4.36
C ASP A 187 8.60 10.41 -3.41
N PHE A 188 7.34 10.00 -3.40
CA PHE A 188 6.83 8.85 -2.65
C PHE A 188 5.60 8.25 -3.33
N TRP A 189 5.18 7.08 -2.87
CA TRP A 189 3.94 6.46 -3.30
C TRP A 189 3.18 5.84 -2.12
N ILE A 190 1.87 5.76 -2.28
CA ILE A 190 0.95 5.12 -1.33
C ILE A 190 0.39 3.87 -2.00
N ASN A 191 0.49 2.74 -1.30
CA ASN A 191 -0.04 1.46 -1.76
C ASN A 191 -1.51 1.31 -1.36
N LEU A 192 -2.38 0.97 -2.31
CA LEU A 192 -3.82 0.83 -2.13
C LEU A 192 -4.27 -0.59 -2.51
N PRO A 193 -3.86 -1.61 -1.74
CA PRO A 193 -4.16 -3.01 -2.03
C PRO A 193 -5.63 -3.33 -1.86
N VAL A 194 -6.05 -4.45 -2.47
CA VAL A 194 -7.24 -5.19 -2.09
C VAL A 194 -6.84 -6.40 -1.27
N LEU A 195 -7.78 -6.97 -0.51
CA LEU A 195 -7.53 -8.13 0.32
C LEU A 195 -8.27 -9.35 -0.22
N SER A 196 -7.54 -10.43 -0.45
CA SER A 196 -8.10 -11.75 -0.72
C SER A 196 -7.22 -12.86 -0.16
N ASP A 197 -7.75 -14.07 -0.12
CA ASP A 197 -6.89 -15.26 -0.01
C ASP A 197 -6.05 -15.43 -1.29
N SER A 198 -5.04 -16.26 -1.18
CA SER A 198 -4.16 -16.60 -2.31
C SER A 198 -3.61 -18.00 -2.13
N LYS A 199 -3.73 -18.82 -3.17
CA LYS A 199 -3.14 -20.15 -3.18
C LYS A 199 -1.62 -20.12 -3.04
N SER A 200 -0.97 -19.09 -3.62
CA SER A 200 0.49 -18.97 -3.65
C SER A 200 1.08 -18.28 -2.42
N LEU A 201 0.37 -17.31 -1.84
CA LEU A 201 0.87 -16.48 -0.75
C LEU A 201 0.12 -16.70 0.57
N GLY A 202 -1.01 -17.44 0.55
CA GLY A 202 -1.96 -17.53 1.66
C GLY A 202 -2.84 -16.30 1.76
N VAL A 203 -2.26 -15.11 1.68
CA VAL A 203 -2.94 -13.81 1.63
C VAL A 203 -2.42 -12.98 0.46
N HIS A 204 -3.32 -12.36 -0.30
CA HIS A 204 -3.03 -11.36 -1.31
C HIS A 204 -3.50 -10.00 -0.79
N GLY A 205 -2.55 -9.16 -0.42
CA GLY A 205 -2.81 -7.89 0.23
C GLY A 205 -1.68 -6.89 0.00
N ALA A 206 -1.21 -6.28 1.09
CA ALA A 206 -0.22 -5.19 1.05
C ALA A 206 1.13 -5.61 0.44
N LEU A 207 1.66 -6.76 0.85
CA LEU A 207 2.93 -7.29 0.33
C LEU A 207 2.82 -7.66 -1.15
N ALA A 208 1.76 -8.38 -1.53
CA ALA A 208 1.54 -8.77 -2.92
C ALA A 208 1.42 -7.56 -3.84
N ALA A 209 0.62 -6.56 -3.45
CA ALA A 209 0.42 -5.36 -4.25
C ALA A 209 1.69 -4.51 -4.38
N ALA A 210 2.49 -4.42 -3.31
CA ALA A 210 3.74 -3.65 -3.32
C ALA A 210 4.90 -4.35 -4.04
N SER A 211 4.80 -5.66 -4.32
CA SER A 211 5.87 -6.47 -4.92
C SER A 211 5.46 -7.09 -6.26
N LEU A 212 4.82 -8.27 -6.22
CA LEU A 212 4.39 -9.00 -7.43
C LEU A 212 3.44 -8.16 -8.30
N GLY A 213 2.59 -7.33 -7.67
CA GLY A 213 1.72 -6.36 -8.33
C GLY A 213 2.45 -5.12 -8.89
N ASN A 214 3.77 -5.05 -8.76
CA ASN A 214 4.64 -4.01 -9.33
C ASN A 214 5.74 -4.62 -10.21
N MET A 215 5.57 -5.84 -10.68
CA MET A 215 6.63 -6.56 -11.36
C MET A 215 6.11 -7.24 -12.62
N ALA A 216 6.79 -7.06 -13.73
CA ALA A 216 6.53 -7.86 -14.93
C ALA A 216 6.99 -9.30 -14.72
N ASN A 217 6.35 -10.26 -15.42
CA ASN A 217 6.71 -11.68 -15.37
C ASN A 217 6.62 -12.26 -13.94
N ALA A 218 5.69 -11.75 -13.11
CA ALA A 218 5.51 -12.16 -11.71
C ALA A 218 4.93 -13.59 -11.59
N GLU A 219 4.17 -14.03 -12.57
CA GLU A 219 3.49 -15.33 -12.61
C GLU A 219 4.45 -16.53 -12.52
N ARG A 220 5.73 -16.36 -12.89
CA ARG A 220 6.75 -17.41 -12.76
C ARG A 220 6.98 -17.88 -11.32
N PHE A 221 6.61 -17.08 -10.34
CA PHE A 221 6.76 -17.42 -8.92
C PHE A 221 5.53 -18.11 -8.32
N LEU A 222 4.36 -17.99 -8.96
CA LEU A 222 3.07 -18.30 -8.32
C LEU A 222 2.78 -19.81 -8.19
N ASP A 223 3.57 -20.68 -8.82
CA ASP A 223 3.37 -22.13 -8.71
C ASP A 223 3.93 -22.74 -7.42
N ASN A 224 4.80 -22.00 -6.72
CA ASN A 224 5.42 -22.46 -5.48
C ASN A 224 5.31 -21.37 -4.40
N PRO A 225 4.63 -21.66 -3.26
CA PRO A 225 4.44 -20.70 -2.18
C PRO A 225 5.74 -20.14 -1.60
N PHE A 226 6.81 -20.92 -1.52
CA PHE A 226 8.12 -20.44 -1.04
C PHE A 226 8.74 -19.46 -2.01
N ASN A 227 8.70 -19.76 -3.31
CA ASN A 227 9.22 -18.87 -4.35
C ASN A 227 8.40 -17.57 -4.42
N ALA A 228 7.07 -17.66 -4.35
CA ALA A 228 6.18 -16.50 -4.31
C ALA A 228 6.46 -15.62 -3.10
N SER A 229 6.54 -16.21 -1.90
CA SER A 229 6.83 -15.51 -0.65
C SER A 229 8.20 -14.84 -0.67
N LYS A 230 9.24 -15.57 -1.14
CA LYS A 230 10.60 -15.05 -1.26
C LYS A 230 10.65 -13.86 -2.22
N ALA A 231 10.10 -14.01 -3.42
CA ALA A 231 10.07 -12.93 -4.41
C ALA A 231 9.30 -11.71 -3.90
N ALA A 232 8.14 -11.92 -3.26
CA ALA A 232 7.35 -10.82 -2.72
C ALA A 232 8.13 -10.00 -1.69
N VAL A 233 8.82 -10.65 -0.74
CA VAL A 233 9.53 -9.92 0.31
C VAL A 233 10.84 -9.30 -0.20
N GLU A 234 11.59 -9.98 -1.07
CA GLU A 234 12.82 -9.46 -1.66
C GLU A 234 12.55 -8.21 -2.51
N VAL A 235 11.48 -8.22 -3.33
CA VAL A 235 11.09 -7.06 -4.14
C VAL A 235 10.63 -5.90 -3.26
N CYS A 236 9.82 -6.16 -2.22
CA CYS A 236 9.45 -5.13 -1.24
C CYS A 236 10.66 -4.52 -0.53
N ALA A 237 11.76 -5.28 -0.36
CA ALA A 237 12.97 -4.83 0.32
C ALA A 237 13.92 -4.04 -0.60
N ILE A 238 13.68 -3.97 -1.92
CA ILE A 238 14.52 -3.20 -2.85
C ILE A 238 14.54 -1.73 -2.40
N PRO A 239 15.72 -1.16 -2.07
CA PRO A 239 15.79 0.14 -1.39
C PRO A 239 15.08 1.28 -2.11
N GLY A 240 15.14 1.31 -3.46
CA GLY A 240 14.47 2.34 -4.26
C GLY A 240 12.95 2.27 -4.16
N LEU A 241 12.38 1.07 -4.05
CA LEU A 241 10.95 0.84 -3.91
C LEU A 241 10.50 1.03 -2.45
N ALA A 242 11.24 0.41 -1.51
CA ALA A 242 10.93 0.42 -0.09
C ALA A 242 10.92 1.81 0.53
N LYS A 243 11.92 2.65 0.19
CA LYS A 243 12.04 4.02 0.75
C LYS A 243 10.92 4.94 0.31
N LYS A 244 10.34 4.70 -0.87
CA LYS A 244 9.29 5.55 -1.44
C LYS A 244 7.88 5.06 -1.11
N ASN A 245 7.71 3.80 -0.69
CA ASN A 245 6.43 3.31 -0.17
C ASN A 245 6.22 3.82 1.26
N VAL A 246 5.68 5.02 1.39
CA VAL A 246 5.56 5.68 2.71
C VAL A 246 4.37 5.18 3.52
N LEU A 247 3.31 4.70 2.85
CA LEU A 247 2.08 4.28 3.50
C LEU A 247 1.35 3.27 2.64
N THR A 248 0.72 2.31 3.28
CA THR A 248 -0.29 1.42 2.67
C THR A 248 -1.63 1.68 3.35
N ILE A 249 -2.70 1.84 2.56
CA ILE A 249 -4.06 1.96 3.05
C ILE A 249 -4.90 0.83 2.46
N LEU A 250 -5.32 -0.09 3.31
CA LEU A 250 -6.14 -1.25 2.97
C LEU A 250 -7.60 -0.96 3.33
N SER A 251 -8.48 -0.94 2.34
CA SER A 251 -9.93 -0.85 2.56
C SER A 251 -10.52 -2.24 2.77
N LEU A 252 -11.31 -2.39 3.84
CA LEU A 252 -12.12 -3.58 4.09
C LEU A 252 -13.57 -3.40 3.58
N GLU A 253 -13.85 -2.40 2.73
CA GLU A 253 -15.16 -2.24 2.07
C GLU A 253 -15.58 -3.54 1.38
N ARG A 254 -14.64 -4.19 0.73
CA ARG A 254 -14.82 -5.51 0.14
C ARG A 254 -13.51 -6.28 0.20
N TYR A 255 -13.57 -7.49 0.74
CA TYR A 255 -12.46 -8.42 0.72
C TYR A 255 -12.97 -9.84 0.49
N GLN A 256 -12.14 -10.69 -0.09
CA GLN A 256 -12.52 -12.03 -0.50
C GLN A 256 -11.83 -13.07 0.37
N ILE A 257 -12.61 -14.08 0.80
CA ILE A 257 -12.14 -15.09 1.77
C ILE A 257 -11.81 -16.44 1.14
N LEU A 258 -12.22 -16.66 -0.11
CA LEU A 258 -11.98 -17.91 -0.83
C LEU A 258 -11.93 -17.69 -2.34
N GLY A 259 -11.02 -18.41 -3.03
CA GLY A 259 -10.89 -18.40 -4.48
C GLY A 259 -10.12 -17.23 -5.07
N GLY A 260 -9.45 -16.41 -4.22
CA GLY A 260 -8.65 -15.27 -4.68
C GLY A 260 -7.36 -15.66 -5.41
N PRO A 261 -6.72 -14.68 -6.05
CA PRO A 261 -7.05 -13.25 -6.06
C PRO A 261 -8.15 -12.83 -7.06
N SER A 262 -8.58 -13.71 -7.98
CA SER A 262 -9.66 -13.39 -8.93
C SER A 262 -11.00 -13.22 -8.21
N PHE A 263 -11.75 -12.18 -8.60
CA PHE A 263 -13.02 -11.84 -7.95
C PHE A 263 -14.08 -12.94 -8.06
N ASP A 264 -14.65 -13.31 -6.91
CA ASP A 264 -15.85 -14.12 -6.79
C ASP A 264 -16.79 -13.50 -5.73
N ALA A 265 -17.93 -12.97 -6.20
CA ALA A 265 -18.90 -12.30 -5.36
C ALA A 265 -19.44 -13.16 -4.21
N ASN A 266 -19.52 -14.48 -4.40
CA ASN A 266 -20.05 -15.42 -3.39
C ASN A 266 -19.17 -15.48 -2.14
N TRP A 267 -17.89 -15.19 -2.29
CA TRP A 267 -16.90 -15.30 -1.22
C TRP A 267 -16.43 -13.96 -0.66
N CYS A 268 -17.13 -12.88 -0.98
CA CYS A 268 -16.82 -11.57 -0.45
C CYS A 268 -17.40 -11.34 0.95
N SER A 269 -16.69 -10.52 1.71
CA SER A 269 -17.07 -9.96 3.00
C SER A 269 -16.82 -8.45 2.98
N SER A 270 -17.41 -7.73 3.94
CA SER A 270 -17.32 -6.27 4.02
C SER A 270 -17.26 -5.81 5.47
N GLU A 271 -16.38 -4.85 5.74
CA GLU A 271 -16.30 -4.14 7.02
C GLU A 271 -16.11 -2.65 6.76
N LYS A 272 -16.78 -1.80 7.51
CA LYS A 272 -16.63 -0.34 7.46
C LYS A 272 -15.33 0.09 8.16
N THR A 273 -14.19 -0.30 7.60
CA THR A 273 -12.88 -0.09 8.21
C THR A 273 -11.82 0.14 7.14
N LEU A 274 -10.97 1.15 7.38
CA LEU A 274 -9.69 1.32 6.71
C LEU A 274 -8.56 0.95 7.69
N LEU A 275 -7.56 0.22 7.21
CA LEU A 275 -6.33 -0.06 7.93
C LEU A 275 -5.17 0.66 7.23
N ALA A 276 -4.32 1.36 7.98
CA ALA A 276 -3.19 2.05 7.39
C ALA A 276 -1.90 1.84 8.20
N SER A 277 -0.80 1.56 7.49
CA SER A 277 0.52 1.35 8.07
C SER A 277 1.60 1.49 7.00
N ALA A 278 2.81 1.89 7.38
CA ALA A 278 4.00 1.72 6.56
C ALA A 278 4.57 0.28 6.64
N ASN A 279 4.00 -0.57 7.48
CA ASN A 279 4.36 -1.98 7.64
C ASN A 279 3.36 -2.86 6.87
N PRO A 280 3.69 -3.34 5.67
CA PRO A 280 2.80 -4.19 4.89
C PRO A 280 2.56 -5.55 5.54
N VAL A 281 3.49 -6.01 6.39
CA VAL A 281 3.41 -7.34 7.03
C VAL A 281 2.28 -7.41 8.05
N ILE A 282 2.13 -6.35 8.89
CA ILE A 282 1.03 -6.32 9.88
C ILE A 282 -0.33 -6.20 9.20
N LEU A 283 -0.42 -5.48 8.07
CA LEU A 283 -1.67 -5.36 7.33
C LEU A 283 -2.11 -6.70 6.75
N ASP A 284 -1.17 -7.45 6.16
CA ASP A 284 -1.46 -8.79 5.62
C ASP A 284 -1.75 -9.80 6.73
N PHE A 285 -1.08 -9.70 7.88
CA PHE A 285 -1.35 -10.55 9.04
C PHE A 285 -2.78 -10.34 9.58
N ILE A 286 -3.20 -9.09 9.74
CA ILE A 286 -4.58 -8.77 10.12
C ILE A 286 -5.55 -9.20 9.01
N GLY A 287 -5.18 -8.99 7.75
CA GLY A 287 -5.94 -9.46 6.60
C GLY A 287 -6.18 -10.96 6.62
N LEU A 288 -5.15 -11.76 6.93
CA LEU A 288 -5.28 -13.21 7.09
C LEU A 288 -6.25 -13.58 8.23
N GLN A 289 -6.19 -12.86 9.35
CA GLN A 289 -7.14 -13.09 10.46
C GLN A 289 -8.58 -12.80 10.02
N LYS A 290 -8.82 -11.72 9.22
CA LYS A 290 -10.14 -11.41 8.66
C LYS A 290 -10.62 -12.49 7.69
N ILE A 291 -9.76 -12.94 6.79
CA ILE A 291 -10.05 -14.05 5.87
C ILE A 291 -10.42 -15.30 6.66
N ASN A 292 -9.63 -15.70 7.65
CA ASN A 292 -9.87 -16.90 8.45
C ASN A 292 -11.14 -16.78 9.30
N ALA A 293 -11.44 -15.62 9.86
CA ALA A 293 -12.72 -15.39 10.56
C ALA A 293 -13.91 -15.54 9.61
N GLY A 294 -13.83 -14.97 8.40
CA GLY A 294 -14.86 -15.11 7.37
C GLY A 294 -15.05 -16.55 6.89
N ARG A 295 -13.95 -17.31 6.74
CA ARG A 295 -13.97 -18.75 6.41
C ARG A 295 -14.65 -19.55 7.51
N ALA A 296 -14.24 -19.35 8.77
CA ALA A 296 -14.84 -20.04 9.91
C ALA A 296 -16.35 -19.76 10.04
N ALA A 297 -16.78 -18.51 9.83
CA ALA A 297 -18.19 -18.14 9.85
C ALA A 297 -19.04 -18.80 8.77
N ARG A 298 -18.41 -19.29 7.69
CA ARG A 298 -19.05 -19.98 6.55
C ARG A 298 -18.75 -21.49 6.52
N ALA A 299 -18.20 -22.05 7.60
CA ALA A 299 -17.77 -23.45 7.71
C ALA A 299 -16.79 -23.88 6.62
N VAL A 300 -15.92 -22.95 6.17
CA VAL A 300 -14.82 -23.20 5.24
C VAL A 300 -13.53 -23.38 6.04
N GLU A 301 -12.66 -24.31 5.62
CA GLU A 301 -11.38 -24.55 6.26
C GLU A 301 -10.52 -23.27 6.29
N VAL A 302 -9.97 -22.96 7.46
CA VAL A 302 -9.08 -21.83 7.66
C VAL A 302 -7.70 -22.10 7.04
N ILE A 303 -7.00 -21.04 6.65
CA ILE A 303 -5.66 -21.15 6.08
C ILE A 303 -4.69 -21.54 7.19
N ARG A 304 -4.16 -22.74 7.10
CA ARG A 304 -3.16 -23.32 8.02
C ARG A 304 -2.21 -24.23 7.23
N PRO A 305 -0.92 -24.35 7.59
CA PRO A 305 -0.21 -23.52 8.58
C PRO A 305 -0.14 -22.05 8.18
N GLU A 306 0.47 -21.21 9.04
CA GLU A 306 0.71 -19.80 8.72
C GLU A 306 1.53 -19.67 7.41
N PRO A 307 1.12 -18.79 6.49
CA PRO A 307 1.79 -18.62 5.20
C PRO A 307 3.27 -18.26 5.33
N PRO A 308 4.15 -18.85 4.48
CA PRO A 308 5.60 -18.63 4.55
C PRO A 308 6.03 -17.17 4.41
N ILE A 309 5.20 -16.32 3.82
CA ILE A 309 5.49 -14.91 3.57
C ILE A 309 5.77 -14.14 4.88
N PHE A 310 5.13 -14.49 6.00
CA PHE A 310 5.35 -13.82 7.29
C PHE A 310 6.73 -14.14 7.89
N ALA A 311 7.16 -15.39 7.78
CA ALA A 311 8.50 -15.78 8.18
C ALA A 311 9.55 -15.17 7.25
N ALA A 312 9.31 -15.19 5.92
CA ALA A 312 10.21 -14.62 4.93
C ALA A 312 10.40 -13.11 5.08
N ALA A 313 9.35 -12.37 5.49
CA ALA A 313 9.38 -10.91 5.63
C ALA A 313 10.43 -10.39 6.65
N ASN A 314 10.92 -11.25 7.53
CA ASN A 314 11.92 -10.92 8.53
C ASN A 314 13.08 -11.92 8.56
N ALA A 315 13.30 -12.68 7.49
CA ALA A 315 14.39 -13.63 7.37
C ALA A 315 15.70 -12.94 6.96
N GLY A 316 16.81 -13.38 7.53
CA GLY A 316 18.14 -12.86 7.20
C GLY A 316 18.27 -11.36 7.45
N GLU A 317 18.66 -10.61 6.42
CA GLU A 317 18.79 -9.14 6.45
C GLU A 317 17.49 -8.40 6.12
N ILE A 318 16.47 -9.13 5.66
CA ILE A 318 15.17 -8.54 5.32
C ILE A 318 14.47 -8.11 6.63
N ARG A 319 14.03 -6.86 6.68
CA ARG A 319 13.33 -6.26 7.81
C ARG A 319 12.17 -5.40 7.29
N LEU A 320 11.14 -6.06 6.73
CA LEU A 320 9.98 -5.36 6.20
C LEU A 320 9.08 -4.81 7.30
N GLY A 321 8.97 -5.51 8.42
CA GLY A 321 8.16 -5.12 9.56
C GLY A 321 7.71 -6.32 10.37
N THR A 322 7.18 -6.08 11.56
CA THR A 322 6.69 -7.15 12.46
C THR A 322 5.25 -7.52 12.15
N CYS A 323 4.89 -8.79 12.34
CA CYS A 323 3.50 -9.24 12.42
C CYS A 323 3.02 -9.46 13.88
N ARG A 324 3.81 -9.05 14.87
CA ARG A 324 3.48 -9.20 16.30
C ARG A 324 2.69 -8.00 16.79
N PRO A 325 1.39 -8.13 17.11
CA PRO A 325 0.57 -6.98 17.54
C PRO A 325 1.09 -6.28 18.79
N ALA A 326 1.77 -6.99 19.68
CA ALA A 326 2.36 -6.42 20.90
C ALA A 326 3.48 -5.41 20.64
N GLU A 327 4.12 -5.45 19.47
CA GLU A 327 5.18 -4.52 19.07
C GLU A 327 4.63 -3.29 18.33
N ILE A 328 3.32 -3.27 18.03
CA ILE A 328 2.66 -2.27 17.20
C ILE A 328 1.92 -1.25 18.07
N LYS A 329 2.19 0.03 17.84
CA LYS A 329 1.35 1.13 18.33
C LYS A 329 0.07 1.17 17.50
N LEU A 330 -1.05 0.78 18.12
CA LEU A 330 -2.37 0.83 17.48
C LEU A 330 -3.09 2.13 17.81
N VAL A 331 -3.39 2.91 16.79
CA VAL A 331 -4.22 4.11 16.85
C VAL A 331 -5.61 3.77 16.31
N ARG A 332 -6.63 3.86 17.17
CA ARG A 332 -8.04 3.63 16.77
C ARG A 332 -8.76 4.94 16.61
N LEU A 333 -9.31 5.15 15.42
CA LEU A 333 -10.11 6.32 15.06
C LEU A 333 -11.57 5.88 14.89
N ALA A 334 -12.45 6.45 15.71
CA ALA A 334 -13.88 6.16 15.64
C ALA A 334 -14.52 6.70 14.36
N ALA A 335 -15.68 6.17 13.97
CA ALA A 335 -16.48 6.74 12.88
C ALA A 335 -17.06 8.11 13.34
N GLU A 336 -16.89 9.14 12.52
CA GLU A 336 -17.46 10.49 12.72
C GLU A 336 -18.48 10.82 11.64
#